data_66172832ec325bcccb85707c2cfce2c4
#
_entry.id   66172832ec325bcccb85707c2cfce2c4
#
_cell.length_a   1.000
_cell.length_b   1.000
_cell.length_c   1.000
_cell.angle_alpha   90.00
_cell.angle_beta   90.00
_cell.angle_gamma   90.00
#
_symmetry.space_group_name_H-M   'P 1'
#
loop_
_entity.id
_entity.type
_entity.pdbx_description
1 polymer ?
#
loop_
_entity_poly.entity_id
_entity_poly.type
_entity_poly.pdbx_seq_one_letter_code
_entity_poly.pdbx_strand_id
1 'polypeptide(L)'
;MPHYGYSFEGFDPVVHVRASGREVNVSPKAAREIAVTIKGMTVAKAIDLLEGVEQMKVPIAFRRHKLKVGHRSELQGFPTGSYPVKAARAYLRVLHNLQGNAEFKGLDSERVEIIHAAGYAGRTIKDYVPRAMGRSSPNFHQLVHIELVGKEV
;
A
#
# COMPACT_ATOMS: atom_id res chain seq x y z
N MET A 1 -3.43 -23.10 -7.33
CA MET A 1 -2.90 -21.84 -6.76
C MET A 1 -3.68 -21.50 -5.50
N PRO A 2 -3.05 -21.03 -4.43
CA PRO A 2 -3.79 -20.62 -3.24
C PRO A 2 -4.75 -19.48 -3.60
N HIS A 3 -6.01 -19.64 -3.24
CA HIS A 3 -7.04 -18.65 -3.51
C HIS A 3 -7.02 -17.61 -2.38
N TYR A 4 -6.50 -16.42 -2.65
CA TYR A 4 -6.52 -15.33 -1.69
C TYR A 4 -7.84 -14.55 -1.82
N GLY A 5 -8.70 -14.66 -0.82
CA GLY A 5 -9.89 -13.82 -0.69
C GLY A 5 -9.54 -12.37 -0.34
N TYR A 6 -10.49 -11.46 -0.49
CA TYR A 6 -10.40 -10.13 0.10
C TYR A 6 -10.81 -10.19 1.58
N SER A 7 -10.15 -9.39 2.42
CA SER A 7 -10.50 -9.29 3.84
C SER A 7 -11.70 -8.37 4.10
N PHE A 8 -12.15 -7.65 3.09
CA PHE A 8 -13.32 -6.78 3.18
C PHE A 8 -14.60 -7.60 3.13
N GLU A 9 -15.40 -7.53 4.19
CA GLU A 9 -16.72 -8.14 4.30
C GLU A 9 -17.80 -7.15 3.83
N GLY A 10 -18.91 -7.65 3.26
CA GLY A 10 -20.00 -6.81 2.76
C GLY A 10 -19.75 -6.18 1.39
N PHE A 11 -18.96 -6.83 0.54
CA PHE A 11 -18.72 -6.37 -0.82
C PHE A 11 -19.99 -6.50 -1.69
N ASP A 12 -20.51 -5.35 -2.15
CA ASP A 12 -21.59 -5.28 -3.11
C ASP A 12 -21.03 -5.10 -4.54
N PRO A 13 -21.25 -6.04 -5.45
CA PRO A 13 -20.73 -5.93 -6.82
C PRO A 13 -21.24 -4.74 -7.62
N VAL A 14 -22.38 -4.17 -7.27
CA VAL A 14 -22.98 -3.05 -8.00
C VAL A 14 -22.30 -1.72 -7.63
N VAL A 15 -22.04 -1.50 -6.35
CA VAL A 15 -21.59 -0.21 -5.80
C VAL A 15 -20.09 -0.18 -5.54
N HIS A 16 -19.51 -1.34 -5.23
CA HIS A 16 -18.10 -1.42 -4.85
C HIS A 16 -17.21 -1.87 -6.00
N VAL A 17 -16.03 -1.29 -6.03
CA VAL A 17 -14.92 -1.69 -6.92
C VAL A 17 -13.77 -2.21 -6.09
N ARG A 18 -13.07 -3.22 -6.56
CA ARG A 18 -11.92 -3.80 -5.88
C ARG A 18 -10.73 -3.97 -6.80
N ALA A 19 -9.55 -3.79 -6.26
CA ALA A 19 -8.29 -4.10 -6.91
C ALA A 19 -7.30 -4.68 -5.91
N SER A 20 -6.39 -5.53 -6.37
CA SER A 20 -5.35 -6.09 -5.52
C SER A 20 -4.04 -6.28 -6.24
N GLY A 21 -2.94 -6.05 -5.51
CA GLY A 21 -1.59 -6.43 -5.90
C GLY A 21 -1.14 -7.63 -5.06
N ARG A 22 -0.76 -8.73 -5.70
CA ARG A 22 -0.35 -9.95 -5.03
C ARG A 22 1.16 -10.14 -5.09
N GLU A 23 1.75 -10.62 -3.97
CA GLU A 23 3.17 -10.94 -3.84
C GLU A 23 4.12 -9.81 -4.25
N VAL A 24 3.78 -8.58 -3.89
CA VAL A 24 4.57 -7.39 -4.22
C VAL A 24 5.78 -7.30 -3.29
N ASN A 25 6.96 -7.08 -3.86
CA ASN A 25 8.19 -6.95 -3.08
C ASN A 25 8.34 -5.54 -2.49
N VAL A 26 7.60 -5.29 -1.42
CA VAL A 26 7.65 -4.04 -0.64
C VAL A 26 7.68 -4.33 0.85
N SER A 27 8.12 -3.35 1.65
CA SER A 27 8.13 -3.51 3.10
C SER A 27 6.70 -3.56 3.66
N PRO A 28 6.33 -4.57 4.46
CA PRO A 28 5.01 -4.64 5.11
C PRO A 28 4.72 -3.44 6.00
N LYS A 29 5.76 -2.89 6.64
CA LYS A 29 5.66 -1.70 7.49
C LYS A 29 5.24 -0.47 6.67
N ALA A 30 5.92 -0.23 5.55
CA ALA A 30 5.60 0.88 4.65
C ALA A 30 4.22 0.68 3.99
N ALA A 31 3.89 -0.52 3.55
CA ALA A 31 2.59 -0.84 2.96
C ALA A 31 1.44 -0.53 3.92
N ARG A 32 1.57 -0.93 5.19
CA ARG A 32 0.57 -0.62 6.21
C ARG A 32 0.38 0.88 6.42
N GLU A 33 1.46 1.65 6.53
CA GLU A 33 1.36 3.09 6.78
C GLU A 33 0.74 3.83 5.58
N ILE A 34 1.05 3.43 4.34
CA ILE A 34 0.39 3.96 3.15
C ILE A 34 -1.10 3.60 3.17
N ALA A 35 -1.47 2.35 3.41
CA ALA A 35 -2.86 1.91 3.46
C ALA A 35 -3.70 2.74 4.44
N VAL A 36 -3.16 3.00 5.64
CA VAL A 36 -3.84 3.83 6.65
C VAL A 36 -3.98 5.29 6.18
N THR A 37 -3.00 5.79 5.43
CA THR A 37 -3.02 7.18 4.96
C THR A 37 -4.04 7.41 3.85
N ILE A 38 -4.14 6.48 2.88
CA ILE A 38 -5.04 6.64 1.73
C ILE A 38 -6.49 6.24 2.01
N LYS A 39 -6.75 5.52 3.08
CA LYS A 39 -8.12 5.13 3.47
C LYS A 39 -8.97 6.36 3.77
N GLY A 40 -10.16 6.44 3.17
CA GLY A 40 -11.08 7.57 3.28
C GLY A 40 -10.76 8.73 2.32
N MET A 41 -9.84 8.55 1.39
CA MET A 41 -9.55 9.52 0.32
C MET A 41 -10.22 9.09 -0.98
N THR A 42 -10.51 10.05 -1.87
CA THR A 42 -10.85 9.74 -3.26
C THR A 42 -9.65 9.17 -3.99
N VAL A 43 -9.89 8.33 -4.99
CA VAL A 43 -8.81 7.69 -5.78
C VAL A 43 -7.88 8.73 -6.40
N ALA A 44 -8.42 9.82 -6.96
CA ALA A 44 -7.65 10.91 -7.53
C ALA A 44 -6.69 11.54 -6.51
N LYS A 45 -7.18 11.92 -5.31
CA LYS A 45 -6.34 12.48 -4.24
C LYS A 45 -5.29 11.50 -3.73
N ALA A 46 -5.60 10.20 -3.70
CA ALA A 46 -4.65 9.18 -3.29
C ALA A 46 -3.52 9.02 -4.32
N ILE A 47 -3.82 9.13 -5.61
CA ILE A 47 -2.83 9.13 -6.70
C ILE A 47 -1.91 10.34 -6.57
N ASP A 48 -2.45 11.55 -6.50
CA ASP A 48 -1.67 12.79 -6.36
C ASP A 48 -0.73 12.74 -5.14
N LEU A 49 -1.24 12.26 -4.00
CA LEU A 49 -0.45 12.10 -2.78
C LEU A 49 0.72 11.13 -3.00
N LEU A 50 0.46 9.96 -3.59
CA LEU A 50 1.50 8.94 -3.77
C LEU A 50 2.51 9.30 -4.86
N GLU A 51 2.13 10.08 -5.88
CA GLU A 51 3.06 10.68 -6.83
C GLU A 51 3.98 11.70 -6.13
N GLY A 52 3.43 12.51 -5.23
CA GLY A 52 4.21 13.39 -4.36
C GLY A 52 5.21 12.62 -3.47
N VAL A 53 4.83 11.44 -2.99
CA VAL A 53 5.73 10.55 -2.23
C VAL A 53 6.81 9.97 -3.14
N GLU A 54 6.47 9.57 -4.37
CA GLU A 54 7.45 9.06 -5.33
C GLU A 54 8.51 10.09 -5.68
N GLN A 55 8.11 11.36 -5.82
CA GLN A 55 8.98 12.50 -6.04
C GLN A 55 9.71 12.97 -4.77
N MET A 56 9.52 12.29 -3.63
CA MET A 56 10.07 12.66 -2.31
C MET A 56 9.68 14.08 -1.83
N LYS A 57 8.54 14.59 -2.27
CA LYS A 57 8.01 15.90 -1.85
C LYS A 57 7.08 15.79 -0.64
N VAL A 58 6.30 14.69 -0.56
CA VAL A 58 5.31 14.49 0.49
C VAL A 58 5.69 13.24 1.31
N PRO A 59 6.03 13.37 2.61
CA PRO A 59 6.34 12.24 3.46
C PRO A 59 5.06 11.54 3.95
N ILE A 60 5.16 10.23 4.18
CA ILE A 60 4.12 9.44 4.85
C ILE A 60 4.45 9.32 6.34
N ALA A 61 3.46 9.55 7.19
CA ALA A 61 3.59 9.40 8.64
C ALA A 61 3.69 7.92 9.04
N PHE A 62 4.75 7.55 9.76
CA PHE A 62 4.95 6.21 10.30
C PHE A 62 4.46 6.17 11.74
N ARG A 63 3.18 5.83 11.92
CA ARG A 63 2.51 5.89 13.23
C ARG A 63 2.81 4.68 14.11
N ARG A 64 2.87 3.48 13.52
CA ARG A 64 3.09 2.23 14.26
C ARG A 64 4.56 1.80 14.27
N HIS A 65 5.23 1.84 13.13
CA HIS A 65 6.61 1.39 12.96
C HIS A 65 7.60 2.55 12.94
N LYS A 66 7.62 3.33 14.01
CA LYS A 66 8.34 4.61 14.12
C LYS A 66 9.77 4.52 14.66
N LEU A 67 10.21 3.37 15.16
CA LEU A 67 11.57 3.22 15.70
C LEU A 67 12.64 3.41 14.63
N LYS A 68 13.62 4.28 14.89
CA LYS A 68 14.71 4.65 13.97
C LYS A 68 14.24 5.32 12.67
N VAL A 69 13.03 5.83 12.63
CA VAL A 69 12.54 6.66 11.53
C VAL A 69 12.72 8.14 11.90
N GLY A 70 13.26 8.93 10.98
CA GLY A 70 13.54 10.36 11.20
C GLY A 70 12.27 11.19 11.33
N HIS A 71 12.44 12.42 11.82
CA HIS A 71 11.37 13.43 11.84
C HIS A 71 11.30 14.14 10.49
N ARG A 72 10.10 14.60 10.12
CA ARG A 72 9.84 15.36 8.91
C ARG A 72 9.04 16.62 9.27
N SER A 73 9.57 17.78 8.89
CA SER A 73 8.94 19.07 9.17
C SER A 73 7.64 19.29 8.42
N GLU A 74 7.49 18.61 7.28
CA GLU A 74 6.33 18.69 6.41
C GLU A 74 5.09 17.98 6.99
N LEU A 75 5.27 17.12 8.00
CA LEU A 75 4.17 16.42 8.66
C LEU A 75 3.57 17.28 9.76
N GLN A 76 2.26 17.52 9.67
CA GLN A 76 1.52 18.24 10.69
C GLN A 76 1.00 17.27 11.77
N GLY A 77 1.20 17.63 13.04
CA GLY A 77 0.70 16.89 14.21
C GLY A 77 1.38 15.56 14.51
N PHE A 78 2.33 15.11 13.66
CA PHE A 78 3.08 13.88 13.88
C PHE A 78 4.47 13.96 13.24
N PRO A 79 5.56 13.90 14.03
CA PRO A 79 6.89 14.22 13.51
C PRO A 79 7.55 13.10 12.70
N THR A 80 7.23 11.85 13.00
CA THR A 80 7.96 10.69 12.44
C THR A 80 7.42 10.30 11.07
N GLY A 81 8.25 10.36 10.03
CA GLY A 81 7.84 10.03 8.68
C GLY A 81 8.99 9.67 7.75
N SER A 82 8.64 9.07 6.62
CA SER A 82 9.59 8.66 5.58
C SER A 82 8.96 8.79 4.21
N TYR A 83 9.78 8.64 3.17
CA TYR A 83 9.34 8.56 1.77
C TYR A 83 9.43 7.11 1.27
N PRO A 84 8.39 6.29 1.42
CA PRO A 84 8.41 4.89 1.01
C PRO A 84 8.18 4.74 -0.50
N VAL A 85 9.08 5.28 -1.33
CA VAL A 85 8.96 5.36 -2.80
C VAL A 85 8.61 4.01 -3.44
N LYS A 86 9.31 2.93 -3.05
CA LYS A 86 9.06 1.59 -3.61
C LYS A 86 7.63 1.09 -3.32
N ALA A 87 7.12 1.37 -2.13
CA ALA A 87 5.77 0.98 -1.75
C ALA A 87 4.73 1.90 -2.41
N ALA A 88 5.01 3.20 -2.52
CA ALA A 88 4.14 4.16 -3.23
C ALA A 88 3.92 3.74 -4.69
N ARG A 89 4.97 3.39 -5.43
CA ARG A 89 4.86 2.86 -6.80
C ARG A 89 3.99 1.61 -6.91
N ALA A 90 4.08 0.72 -5.93
CA ALA A 90 3.24 -0.47 -5.91
C ALA A 90 1.77 -0.13 -5.69
N TYR A 91 1.47 0.78 -4.78
CA TYR A 91 0.11 1.25 -4.54
C TYR A 91 -0.46 2.03 -5.73
N LEU A 92 0.33 2.86 -6.40
CA LEU A 92 -0.08 3.57 -7.61
C LEU A 92 -0.57 2.59 -8.69
N ARG A 93 0.14 1.49 -8.93
CA ARG A 93 -0.30 0.46 -9.88
C ARG A 93 -1.66 -0.14 -9.50
N VAL A 94 -1.89 -0.39 -8.21
CA VAL A 94 -3.17 -0.95 -7.74
C VAL A 94 -4.28 0.10 -7.80
N LEU A 95 -3.97 1.38 -7.55
CA LEU A 95 -4.93 2.49 -7.69
C LEU A 95 -5.36 2.69 -9.15
N HIS A 96 -4.42 2.66 -10.10
CA HIS A 96 -4.76 2.72 -11.53
C HIS A 96 -5.61 1.52 -11.96
N ASN A 97 -5.34 0.32 -11.43
CA ASN A 97 -6.21 -0.84 -11.66
C ASN A 97 -7.61 -0.64 -11.06
N LEU A 98 -7.69 -0.02 -9.87
CA LEU A 98 -8.97 0.28 -9.23
C LEU A 98 -9.77 1.29 -10.08
N GLN A 99 -9.10 2.32 -10.59
CA GLN A 99 -9.69 3.31 -11.50
C GLN A 99 -10.23 2.66 -12.78
N GLY A 100 -9.41 1.86 -13.47
CA GLY A 100 -9.85 1.16 -14.68
C GLY A 100 -11.00 0.16 -14.42
N ASN A 101 -11.02 -0.49 -13.25
CA ASN A 101 -12.12 -1.35 -12.84
C ASN A 101 -13.42 -0.54 -12.56
N ALA A 102 -13.30 0.69 -12.06
CA ALA A 102 -14.43 1.61 -11.86
C ALA A 102 -15.02 2.03 -13.21
N GLU A 103 -14.19 2.47 -14.14
CA GLU A 103 -14.57 2.86 -15.50
C GLU A 103 -15.24 1.70 -16.25
N PHE A 104 -14.68 0.47 -16.14
CA PHE A 104 -15.28 -0.72 -16.74
C PHE A 104 -16.68 -1.02 -16.22
N LYS A 105 -16.95 -0.70 -14.95
CA LYS A 105 -18.30 -0.82 -14.35
C LYS A 105 -19.22 0.35 -14.67
N GLY A 106 -18.74 1.39 -15.31
CA GLY A 106 -19.51 2.59 -15.60
C GLY A 106 -19.68 3.51 -14.39
N LEU A 107 -18.84 3.36 -13.36
CA LEU A 107 -18.79 4.24 -12.19
C LEU A 107 -17.88 5.43 -12.48
N ASP A 108 -18.21 6.60 -11.89
CA ASP A 108 -17.39 7.79 -12.02
C ASP A 108 -16.09 7.64 -11.20
N SER A 109 -14.98 7.41 -11.89
CA SER A 109 -13.68 7.17 -11.27
C SER A 109 -13.17 8.31 -10.38
N GLU A 110 -13.59 9.57 -10.66
CA GLU A 110 -13.21 10.75 -9.85
C GLU A 110 -13.92 10.78 -8.50
N ARG A 111 -15.12 10.18 -8.44
CA ARG A 111 -15.98 10.14 -7.25
C ARG A 111 -15.79 8.88 -6.40
N VAL A 112 -14.93 7.96 -6.82
CA VAL A 112 -14.67 6.75 -6.06
C VAL A 112 -13.84 7.07 -4.81
N GLU A 113 -14.38 6.79 -3.62
CA GLU A 113 -13.72 6.88 -2.33
C GLU A 113 -13.17 5.51 -1.91
N ILE A 114 -11.95 5.49 -1.34
CA ILE A 114 -11.30 4.28 -0.83
C ILE A 114 -11.85 3.95 0.56
N ILE A 115 -12.81 3.05 0.63
CA ILE A 115 -13.43 2.61 1.89
C ILE A 115 -12.55 1.59 2.64
N HIS A 116 -11.79 0.78 1.90
CA HIS A 116 -10.89 -0.20 2.48
C HIS A 116 -9.53 -0.16 1.76
N ALA A 117 -8.48 -0.09 2.56
CA ALA A 117 -7.12 -0.21 2.10
C ALA A 117 -6.33 -1.04 3.11
N ALA A 118 -5.65 -2.07 2.64
CA ALA A 118 -4.86 -2.94 3.50
C ALA A 118 -3.61 -3.47 2.80
N GLY A 119 -2.58 -3.72 3.61
CA GLY A 119 -1.35 -4.37 3.18
C GLY A 119 -1.02 -5.51 4.13
N TYR A 120 -1.04 -6.75 3.65
CA TYR A 120 -0.79 -7.96 4.43
C TYR A 120 0.55 -8.57 4.09
N ALA A 121 1.14 -9.24 5.08
CA ALA A 121 2.27 -10.11 4.87
C ALA A 121 1.86 -11.31 4.01
N GLY A 122 2.55 -11.48 2.90
CA GLY A 122 2.39 -12.62 2.01
C GLY A 122 3.48 -13.67 2.22
N ARG A 123 3.93 -14.28 1.14
CA ARG A 123 4.99 -15.29 1.15
C ARG A 123 6.32 -14.67 1.60
N THR A 124 7.08 -15.41 2.40
CA THR A 124 8.45 -15.05 2.78
C THR A 124 9.43 -15.84 1.90
N ILE A 125 10.27 -15.11 1.17
CA ILE A 125 11.39 -15.71 0.42
C ILE A 125 12.55 -15.82 1.40
N LYS A 126 12.97 -17.06 1.67
CA LYS A 126 14.10 -17.34 2.56
C LYS A 126 15.39 -17.33 1.75
N ASP A 127 16.26 -16.39 2.06
CA ASP A 127 17.59 -16.27 1.48
C ASP A 127 18.62 -16.22 2.61
N TYR A 128 19.88 -16.57 2.31
CA TYR A 128 20.96 -16.63 3.28
C TYR A 128 22.21 -15.98 2.70
N VAL A 129 22.82 -15.10 3.47
CA VAL A 129 24.09 -14.45 3.11
C VAL A 129 25.24 -15.23 3.73
N PRO A 130 26.23 -15.71 2.92
CA PRO A 130 27.42 -16.35 3.44
C PRO A 130 28.21 -15.41 4.36
N ARG A 131 28.75 -15.96 5.45
CA ARG A 131 29.57 -15.25 6.43
C ARG A 131 30.88 -16.00 6.67
N ALA A 132 31.77 -15.40 7.44
CA ALA A 132 33.05 -16.01 7.81
C ALA A 132 32.88 -17.35 8.56
N MET A 133 33.88 -18.21 8.49
CA MET A 133 33.96 -19.50 9.17
C MET A 133 32.82 -20.48 8.80
N GLY A 134 32.40 -20.49 7.53
CA GLY A 134 31.38 -21.40 7.04
C GLY A 134 29.97 -21.16 7.61
N ARG A 135 29.72 -19.99 8.23
CA ARG A 135 28.39 -19.60 8.74
C ARG A 135 27.58 -18.90 7.68
N SER A 136 26.28 -18.81 7.89
CA SER A 136 25.37 -17.99 7.10
C SER A 136 24.43 -17.19 7.99
N SER A 137 23.98 -16.03 7.50
CA SER A 137 22.98 -15.20 8.18
C SER A 137 21.71 -15.18 7.35
N PRO A 138 20.51 -15.29 7.97
CA PRO A 138 19.27 -15.20 7.25
C PRO A 138 19.05 -13.81 6.66
N ASN A 139 18.58 -13.76 5.43
CA ASN A 139 18.20 -12.55 4.70
C ASN A 139 16.82 -12.76 4.07
N PHE A 140 15.79 -12.72 4.89
CA PHE A 140 14.44 -13.04 4.46
C PHE A 140 13.74 -11.82 3.86
N HIS A 141 13.11 -12.01 2.70
CA HIS A 141 12.29 -11.02 2.02
C HIS A 141 10.81 -11.39 2.13
N GLN A 142 10.03 -10.55 2.82
CA GLN A 142 8.61 -10.74 2.95
C GLN A 142 7.88 -10.00 1.85
N LEU A 143 7.11 -10.74 1.05
CA LEU A 143 6.22 -10.17 0.06
C LEU A 143 4.93 -9.67 0.72
N VAL A 144 4.24 -8.75 0.05
CA VAL A 144 3.03 -8.10 0.56
C VAL A 144 1.89 -8.27 -0.42
N HIS A 145 0.71 -8.52 0.09
CA HIS A 145 -0.55 -8.41 -0.63
C HIS A 145 -1.16 -7.05 -0.33
N ILE A 146 -1.50 -6.31 -1.38
CA ILE A 146 -2.18 -5.01 -1.29
C ILE A 146 -3.62 -5.23 -1.71
N GLU A 147 -4.56 -4.73 -0.92
CA GLU A 147 -6.00 -4.76 -1.22
C GLU A 147 -6.58 -3.37 -1.12
N LEU A 148 -7.35 -3.00 -2.13
CA LEU A 148 -8.10 -1.76 -2.16
C LEU A 148 -9.56 -2.06 -2.53
N VAL A 149 -10.48 -1.43 -1.84
CA VAL A 149 -11.90 -1.41 -2.19
C VAL A 149 -12.37 0.03 -2.20
N GLY A 150 -12.97 0.44 -3.29
CA GLY A 150 -13.58 1.75 -3.48
C GLY A 150 -15.09 1.66 -3.60
N LYS A 151 -15.74 2.76 -3.28
CA LYS A 151 -17.17 2.97 -3.44
C LYS A 151 -17.41 4.33 -4.08
N GLU A 152 -18.32 4.40 -5.04
CA GLU A 152 -18.78 5.68 -5.58
C GLU A 152 -19.65 6.43 -4.55
N VAL A 153 -19.37 7.74 -4.37
CA VAL A 153 -20.05 8.63 -3.40
C VAL A 153 -20.76 9.75 -4.14
#